data_fe45b2508fb64134a87222cf80dd4cf7
#
_entry.id   fe45b2508fb64134a87222cf80dd4cf7
#
_cell.length_a   1.000
_cell.length_b   1.000
_cell.length_c   1.000
_cell.angle_alpha   90.00
_cell.angle_beta   90.00
_cell.angle_gamma   90.00
#
_symmetry.space_group_name_H-M   'P 1'
#
loop_
_entity.id
_entity.type
_entity.pdbx_description
1 polymer ?
#
loop_
_entity_poly.entity_id
_entity_poly.type
_entity_poly.pdbx_seq_one_letter_code
_entity_poly.pdbx_strand_id
1 'polypeptide(L)'
;MPRSTVHRIVHRVTEEVVAIRHKVIHLPKTQDELQPISRGFAGLARHRAFFKAAGAIDGCHVRIKPPSGPDGQCYRNRKLFPSIILQAVCDHQGRFIDTYVGWPGSVHDSPLYRSSLYPPPGHFILADGGYPCLQHPPIQGVGAQRFNSHHSRARSIIERAFGMMKTRFQAIFLQALEVHHTFVPHVITA
;
A
#
# COMPACT_ATOMS: atom_id res chain seq x y z
N MET A 1 9.55 -1.13 34.96
CA MET A 1 8.23 -0.50 34.68
C MET A 1 7.15 -1.57 34.61
N PRO A 2 5.96 -1.35 35.21
CA PRO A 2 4.83 -2.30 35.08
C PRO A 2 4.41 -2.45 33.61
N ARG A 3 4.01 -3.68 33.21
CA ARG A 3 3.54 -3.96 31.82
C ARG A 3 2.39 -3.04 31.38
N SER A 4 1.47 -2.71 32.29
CA SER A 4 0.35 -1.79 32.04
C SER A 4 0.79 -0.38 31.66
N THR A 5 1.86 0.11 32.29
CA THR A 5 2.42 1.45 31.98
C THR A 5 3.06 1.45 30.59
N VAL A 6 3.84 0.41 30.24
CA VAL A 6 4.44 0.28 28.90
C VAL A 6 3.36 0.21 27.83
N HIS A 7 2.34 -0.62 28.03
CA HIS A 7 1.21 -0.76 27.12
C HIS A 7 0.53 0.61 26.87
N ARG A 8 0.21 1.35 27.92
CA ARG A 8 -0.42 2.67 27.82
C ARG A 8 0.44 3.68 27.06
N ILE A 9 1.77 3.69 27.30
CA ILE A 9 2.69 4.58 26.60
C ILE A 9 2.73 4.24 25.11
N VAL A 10 2.85 2.96 24.76
CA VAL A 10 2.87 2.51 23.35
C VAL A 10 1.59 2.93 22.64
N HIS A 11 0.42 2.68 23.24
CA HIS A 11 -0.86 3.09 22.64
C HIS A 11 -0.91 4.60 22.40
N ARG A 12 -0.59 5.40 23.42
CA ARG A 12 -0.61 6.86 23.31
C ARG A 12 0.34 7.38 22.22
N VAL A 13 1.58 6.91 22.20
CA VAL A 13 2.56 7.32 21.18
C VAL A 13 2.10 6.92 19.79
N THR A 14 1.56 5.69 19.63
CA THR A 14 1.03 5.24 18.35
C THR A 14 -0.11 6.13 17.86
N GLU A 15 -1.06 6.47 18.73
CA GLU A 15 -2.20 7.35 18.41
C GLU A 15 -1.75 8.76 17.99
N GLU A 16 -0.77 9.33 18.69
CA GLU A 16 -0.20 10.64 18.35
C GLU A 16 0.51 10.62 16.99
N VAL A 17 1.27 9.56 16.69
CA VAL A 17 1.92 9.40 15.37
C VAL A 17 0.87 9.27 14.27
N VAL A 18 -0.18 8.48 14.48
CA VAL A 18 -1.29 8.35 13.52
C VAL A 18 -2.00 9.69 13.30
N ALA A 19 -2.18 10.51 14.35
CA ALA A 19 -2.83 11.81 14.25
C ALA A 19 -2.08 12.78 13.31
N ILE A 20 -0.74 12.72 13.27
CA ILE A 20 0.08 13.57 12.39
C ILE A 20 0.35 12.97 11.00
N ARG A 21 -0.09 11.74 10.74
CA ARG A 21 0.16 11.01 9.48
C ARG A 21 -0.16 11.84 8.24
N HIS A 22 -1.28 12.54 8.23
CA HIS A 22 -1.76 13.34 7.10
C HIS A 22 -0.80 14.46 6.68
N LYS A 23 0.15 14.85 7.54
CA LYS A 23 1.19 15.86 7.24
C LYS A 23 2.31 15.27 6.37
N VAL A 24 2.49 13.95 6.39
CA VAL A 24 3.59 13.25 5.71
C VAL A 24 3.07 12.36 4.59
N ILE A 25 1.94 11.68 4.82
CA ILE A 25 1.34 10.75 3.85
C ILE A 25 0.07 11.40 3.30
N HIS A 26 0.18 11.96 2.11
CA HIS A 26 -0.95 12.55 1.37
C HIS A 26 -0.75 12.42 -0.13
N LEU A 27 -1.83 12.18 -0.84
CA LEU A 27 -1.83 12.17 -2.30
C LEU A 27 -1.56 13.59 -2.83
N PRO A 28 -0.77 13.73 -3.91
CA PRO A 28 -0.54 15.02 -4.57
C PRO A 28 -1.87 15.56 -5.11
N LYS A 29 -2.15 16.83 -4.82
CA LYS A 29 -3.41 17.49 -5.21
C LYS A 29 -3.21 18.54 -6.29
N THR A 30 -2.02 19.10 -6.37
CA THR A 30 -1.68 20.16 -7.31
C THR A 30 -0.87 19.63 -8.49
N GLN A 31 -0.91 20.34 -9.60
CA GLN A 31 -0.11 20.01 -10.79
C GLN A 31 1.40 20.08 -10.50
N ASP A 32 1.81 21.00 -9.64
CA ASP A 32 3.21 21.18 -9.28
C ASP A 32 3.75 19.99 -8.46
N GLU A 33 2.92 19.42 -7.61
CA GLU A 33 3.25 18.18 -6.87
C GLU A 33 3.27 16.95 -7.78
N LEU A 34 2.35 16.87 -8.75
CA LEU A 34 2.21 15.73 -9.67
C LEU A 34 3.33 15.68 -10.72
N GLN A 35 3.75 16.83 -11.23
CA GLN A 35 4.69 16.89 -12.33
C GLN A 35 6.03 16.17 -12.06
N PRO A 36 6.70 16.37 -10.91
CA PRO A 36 7.92 15.63 -10.59
C PRO A 36 7.68 14.13 -10.44
N ILE A 37 6.55 13.73 -9.86
CA ILE A 37 6.17 12.31 -9.69
C ILE A 37 6.01 11.66 -11.08
N SER A 38 5.24 12.27 -11.94
CA SER A 38 4.95 11.77 -13.30
C SER A 38 6.20 11.68 -14.17
N ARG A 39 7.08 12.69 -14.10
CA ARG A 39 8.40 12.64 -14.76
C ARG A 39 9.24 11.50 -14.22
N GLY A 40 9.26 11.31 -12.91
CA GLY A 40 9.99 10.22 -12.28
C GLY A 40 9.50 8.84 -12.73
N PHE A 41 8.18 8.62 -12.82
CA PHE A 41 7.61 7.38 -13.35
C PHE A 41 7.93 7.15 -14.83
N ALA A 42 7.90 8.20 -15.67
CA ALA A 42 8.33 8.08 -17.06
C ALA A 42 9.82 7.68 -17.17
N GLY A 43 10.66 8.20 -16.27
CA GLY A 43 12.07 7.80 -16.14
C GLY A 43 12.22 6.33 -15.71
N LEU A 44 11.51 5.87 -14.69
CA LEU A 44 11.51 4.48 -14.24
C LEU A 44 11.04 3.52 -15.34
N ALA A 45 9.94 3.86 -16.01
CA ALA A 45 9.39 3.10 -17.12
C ALA A 45 10.30 3.12 -18.36
N ARG A 46 11.15 4.13 -18.50
CA ARG A 46 11.89 4.46 -19.74
C ARG A 46 10.96 4.64 -20.94
N HIS A 47 9.78 5.24 -20.68
CA HIS A 47 8.79 5.46 -21.73
C HIS A 47 7.85 6.62 -21.39
N ARG A 48 7.66 7.53 -22.34
CA ARG A 48 6.85 8.76 -22.18
C ARG A 48 5.37 8.53 -21.91
N ALA A 49 4.81 7.37 -22.25
CA ALA A 49 3.40 7.04 -21.95
C ALA A 49 3.09 7.07 -20.44
N PHE A 50 4.11 6.96 -19.58
CA PHE A 50 3.97 6.99 -18.13
C PHE A 50 4.06 8.40 -17.53
N PHE A 51 4.05 9.45 -18.38
CA PHE A 51 4.13 10.86 -17.98
C PHE A 51 2.86 11.39 -17.27
N LYS A 52 1.87 10.53 -17.06
CA LYS A 52 0.64 10.80 -16.29
C LYS A 52 0.47 9.85 -15.11
N ALA A 53 1.48 9.05 -14.80
CA ALA A 53 1.45 8.20 -13.62
C ALA A 53 1.62 9.06 -12.35
N ALA A 54 0.66 8.95 -11.43
CA ALA A 54 0.61 9.70 -10.18
C ALA A 54 1.09 8.87 -8.98
N GLY A 55 1.25 7.56 -9.15
CA GLY A 55 1.67 6.64 -8.10
C GLY A 55 1.73 5.20 -8.57
N ALA A 56 2.28 4.33 -7.73
CA ALA A 56 2.19 2.88 -7.86
C ALA A 56 1.55 2.30 -6.61
N ILE A 57 0.56 1.41 -6.79
CA ILE A 57 -0.23 0.80 -5.72
C ILE A 57 0.06 -0.70 -5.64
N ASP A 58 0.08 -1.22 -4.43
CA ASP A 58 0.12 -2.66 -4.16
C ASP A 58 -0.36 -2.97 -2.74
N GLY A 59 -0.62 -4.26 -2.46
CA GLY A 59 -1.03 -4.78 -1.16
C GLY A 59 0.08 -5.59 -0.48
N CYS A 60 0.22 -5.40 0.82
CA CYS A 60 1.15 -6.16 1.65
C CYS A 60 0.42 -6.80 2.83
N HIS A 61 0.58 -8.13 3.01
CA HIS A 61 0.05 -8.84 4.15
C HIS A 61 0.94 -8.64 5.39
N VAL A 62 0.33 -8.17 6.47
CA VAL A 62 0.94 -8.11 7.81
C VAL A 62 0.36 -9.23 8.65
N ARG A 63 1.22 -10.12 9.17
CA ARG A 63 0.80 -11.27 9.98
C ARG A 63 0.26 -10.79 11.33
N ILE A 64 -0.87 -11.34 11.73
CA ILE A 64 -1.52 -11.01 13.01
C ILE A 64 -1.90 -12.27 13.76
N LYS A 65 -2.15 -12.13 15.07
CA LYS A 65 -2.91 -13.10 15.84
C LYS A 65 -4.39 -12.91 15.48
N PRO A 66 -5.08 -13.93 14.96
CA PRO A 66 -6.47 -13.77 14.53
C PRO A 66 -7.38 -13.51 15.73
N PRO A 67 -8.49 -12.80 15.55
CA PRO A 67 -9.52 -12.70 16.57
C PRO A 67 -10.08 -14.09 16.91
N SER A 68 -10.54 -14.27 18.14
CA SER A 68 -11.19 -15.49 18.59
C SER A 68 -12.58 -15.62 17.95
N GLY A 69 -13.01 -16.87 17.70
CA GLY A 69 -14.34 -17.14 17.14
C GLY A 69 -14.35 -17.28 15.62
N PRO A 70 -15.55 -17.35 15.01
CA PRO A 70 -15.73 -17.65 13.58
C PRO A 70 -15.10 -16.60 12.64
N ASP A 71 -15.06 -15.34 13.06
CA ASP A 71 -14.51 -14.23 12.26
C ASP A 71 -13.01 -14.38 12.00
N GLY A 72 -12.29 -15.15 12.82
CA GLY A 72 -10.87 -15.42 12.64
C GLY A 72 -10.53 -16.05 11.29
N GLN A 73 -11.47 -16.78 10.68
CA GLN A 73 -11.27 -17.41 9.37
C GLN A 73 -11.17 -16.36 8.23
N CYS A 74 -11.86 -15.23 8.35
CA CYS A 74 -11.80 -14.15 7.36
C CYS A 74 -10.41 -13.52 7.25
N TYR A 75 -9.55 -13.69 8.27
CA TYR A 75 -8.20 -13.15 8.24
C TYR A 75 -7.18 -14.06 7.53
N ARG A 76 -7.54 -15.30 7.20
CA ARG A 76 -6.64 -16.26 6.57
C ARG A 76 -6.44 -15.91 5.08
N ASN A 77 -5.22 -15.61 4.70
CA ASN A 77 -4.85 -15.30 3.32
C ASN A 77 -4.60 -16.54 2.46
N ARG A 78 -4.28 -16.36 1.17
CA ARG A 78 -3.99 -17.46 0.23
C ARG A 78 -2.79 -18.33 0.64
N LYS A 79 -1.86 -17.81 1.48
CA LYS A 79 -0.72 -18.56 2.04
C LYS A 79 -1.06 -19.22 3.38
N LEU A 80 -2.35 -19.28 3.72
CA LEU A 80 -2.93 -19.96 4.87
C LEU A 80 -2.48 -19.42 6.25
N PHE A 81 -1.99 -18.19 6.33
CA PHE A 81 -1.71 -17.55 7.62
C PHE A 81 -2.64 -16.33 7.85
N PRO A 82 -2.99 -16.05 9.12
CA PRO A 82 -3.81 -14.90 9.45
C PRO A 82 -3.06 -13.58 9.19
N SER A 83 -3.73 -12.64 8.52
CA SER A 83 -3.14 -11.35 8.17
C SER A 83 -4.17 -10.24 8.01
N ILE A 84 -3.70 -9.02 8.14
CA ILE A 84 -4.38 -7.79 7.68
C ILE A 84 -3.63 -7.27 6.45
N ILE A 85 -4.35 -6.66 5.53
CA ILE A 85 -3.76 -6.08 4.33
C ILE A 85 -3.43 -4.62 4.62
N LEU A 86 -2.16 -4.25 4.40
CA LEU A 86 -1.72 -2.88 4.20
C LEU A 86 -1.71 -2.63 2.70
N GLN A 87 -2.62 -1.80 2.22
CA GLN A 87 -2.58 -1.24 0.89
C GLN A 87 -1.84 0.09 0.93
N ALA A 88 -0.92 0.32 0.01
CA ALA A 88 -0.21 1.58 -0.06
C ALA A 88 -0.01 2.04 -1.51
N VAL A 89 0.08 3.36 -1.67
CA VAL A 89 0.52 4.01 -2.90
C VAL A 89 1.84 4.68 -2.61
N CYS A 90 2.82 4.51 -3.49
CA CYS A 90 4.07 5.25 -3.41
C CYS A 90 4.32 6.13 -4.63
N ASP A 91 5.17 7.14 -4.46
CA ASP A 91 5.70 7.94 -5.55
C ASP A 91 6.87 7.24 -6.27
N HIS A 92 7.47 7.90 -7.25
CA HIS A 92 8.61 7.39 -8.03
C HIS A 92 9.89 7.19 -7.22
N GLN A 93 9.97 7.72 -6.00
CA GLN A 93 11.10 7.54 -5.07
C GLN A 93 10.84 6.44 -4.05
N GLY A 94 9.65 5.84 -4.05
CA GLY A 94 9.23 4.82 -3.09
C GLY A 94 8.73 5.40 -1.76
N ARG A 95 8.43 6.70 -1.69
CA ARG A 95 7.80 7.31 -0.52
C ARG A 95 6.31 7.02 -0.55
N PHE A 96 5.75 6.56 0.56
CA PHE A 96 4.31 6.34 0.66
C PHE A 96 3.56 7.68 0.66
N ILE A 97 2.59 7.80 -0.25
CA ILE A 97 1.74 8.97 -0.43
C ILE A 97 0.27 8.68 -0.14
N ASP A 98 -0.10 7.42 0.02
CA ASP A 98 -1.37 6.98 0.61
C ASP A 98 -1.21 5.61 1.24
N THR A 99 -1.93 5.37 2.35
CA THR A 99 -1.95 4.09 3.03
C THR A 99 -3.33 3.79 3.59
N TYR A 100 -3.73 2.54 3.48
CA TYR A 100 -4.92 2.01 4.12
C TYR A 100 -4.65 0.64 4.74
N VAL A 101 -5.10 0.46 5.97
CA VAL A 101 -5.00 -0.80 6.70
C VAL A 101 -6.37 -1.14 7.29
N GLY A 102 -6.78 -2.40 7.21
CA GLY A 102 -8.03 -2.83 7.85
C GLY A 102 -8.74 -3.98 7.15
N TRP A 103 -8.38 -4.29 5.91
CA TRP A 103 -8.98 -5.43 5.22
C TRP A 103 -8.42 -6.75 5.76
N PRO A 104 -9.30 -7.73 6.06
CA PRO A 104 -8.88 -9.09 6.39
C PRO A 104 -8.09 -9.73 5.25
N GLY A 105 -7.17 -10.62 5.59
CA GLY A 105 -6.26 -11.24 4.62
C GLY A 105 -6.92 -12.11 3.54
N SER A 106 -8.18 -12.51 3.72
CA SER A 106 -8.95 -13.26 2.71
C SER A 106 -9.46 -12.39 1.57
N VAL A 107 -9.48 -11.06 1.75
CA VAL A 107 -9.99 -10.13 0.73
C VAL A 107 -9.02 -10.07 -0.45
N HIS A 108 -9.56 -10.08 -1.67
CA HIS A 108 -8.78 -9.87 -2.89
C HIS A 108 -8.49 -8.39 -3.14
N ASP A 109 -7.53 -8.08 -4.00
CA ASP A 109 -7.10 -6.72 -4.29
C ASP A 109 -8.18 -5.85 -4.95
N SER A 110 -9.11 -6.47 -5.68
CA SER A 110 -10.17 -5.79 -6.42
C SER A 110 -11.11 -4.91 -5.56
N PRO A 111 -11.63 -5.34 -4.39
CA PRO A 111 -12.46 -4.49 -3.54
C PRO A 111 -11.67 -3.40 -2.80
N LEU A 112 -10.34 -3.46 -2.83
CA LEU A 112 -9.47 -2.52 -2.12
C LEU A 112 -9.40 -1.15 -2.78
N TYR A 113 -9.92 -1.02 -4.01
CA TYR A 113 -9.92 0.25 -4.72
C TYR A 113 -10.94 1.21 -4.12
N ARG A 114 -10.47 2.28 -3.49
CA ARG A 114 -11.30 3.27 -2.81
C ARG A 114 -11.46 4.52 -3.65
N SER A 115 -12.60 5.19 -3.53
CA SER A 115 -12.86 6.48 -4.19
C SER A 115 -11.83 7.56 -3.85
N SER A 116 -11.21 7.50 -2.65
CA SER A 116 -10.15 8.41 -2.24
C SER A 116 -8.83 8.23 -3.02
N LEU A 117 -8.67 7.11 -3.74
CA LEU A 117 -7.48 6.80 -4.55
C LEU A 117 -7.55 7.33 -5.98
N TYR A 118 -8.62 8.05 -6.35
CA TYR A 118 -8.68 8.65 -7.68
C TYR A 118 -7.61 9.75 -7.80
N PRO A 119 -6.64 9.57 -8.73
CA PRO A 119 -5.72 10.64 -9.04
C PRO A 119 -6.45 11.81 -9.71
N PRO A 120 -5.87 13.00 -9.74
CA PRO A 120 -6.42 14.13 -10.48
C PRO A 120 -6.74 13.77 -11.93
N PRO A 121 -7.72 14.44 -12.57
CA PRO A 121 -8.14 14.16 -13.94
C PRO A 121 -6.95 14.05 -14.91
N GLY A 122 -7.00 13.05 -15.78
CA GLY A 122 -5.95 12.79 -16.76
C GLY A 122 -4.69 12.10 -16.23
N HIS A 123 -4.65 11.72 -14.94
CA HIS A 123 -3.59 10.93 -14.34
C HIS A 123 -4.09 9.52 -13.98
N PHE A 124 -3.15 8.60 -13.74
CA PHE A 124 -3.46 7.22 -13.39
C PHE A 124 -2.48 6.68 -12.34
N ILE A 125 -2.89 5.62 -11.64
CA ILE A 125 -2.05 4.87 -10.68
C ILE A 125 -1.66 3.55 -11.33
N LEU A 126 -0.39 3.18 -11.21
CA LEU A 126 0.14 1.89 -11.68
C LEU A 126 -0.24 0.80 -10.68
N ALA A 127 -0.92 -0.22 -11.16
CA ALA A 127 -1.37 -1.35 -10.36
C ALA A 127 -1.01 -2.68 -11.04
N ASP A 128 -1.08 -3.78 -10.32
CA ASP A 128 -0.98 -5.11 -10.93
C ASP A 128 -2.33 -5.56 -11.52
N GLY A 129 -2.34 -6.74 -12.16
CA GLY A 129 -3.55 -7.30 -12.78
C GLY A 129 -4.66 -7.71 -11.80
N GLY A 130 -4.43 -7.65 -10.49
CA GLY A 130 -5.42 -7.90 -9.45
C GLY A 130 -6.36 -6.73 -9.20
N TYR A 131 -5.97 -5.53 -9.62
CA TYR A 131 -6.78 -4.32 -9.48
C TYR A 131 -7.68 -4.09 -10.68
N PRO A 132 -8.92 -3.61 -10.49
CA PRO A 132 -9.81 -3.34 -11.61
C PRO A 132 -9.26 -2.20 -12.47
N CYS A 133 -9.14 -2.47 -13.77
CA CYS A 133 -8.80 -1.44 -14.75
C CYS A 133 -10.07 -0.71 -15.15
N LEU A 134 -10.25 0.52 -14.65
CA LEU A 134 -11.49 1.28 -14.86
C LEU A 134 -11.60 1.95 -16.25
N GLN A 135 -10.51 2.04 -17.02
CA GLN A 135 -10.51 2.87 -18.23
C GLN A 135 -10.02 2.20 -19.53
N HIS A 136 -9.35 1.05 -19.49
CA HIS A 136 -8.87 0.40 -20.71
C HIS A 136 -8.92 -1.13 -20.61
N PRO A 137 -9.43 -1.81 -21.67
CA PRO A 137 -9.31 -3.26 -21.78
C PRO A 137 -7.83 -3.67 -21.89
N PRO A 138 -7.46 -4.90 -21.49
CA PRO A 138 -6.10 -5.40 -21.65
C PRO A 138 -5.65 -5.29 -23.10
N ILE A 139 -4.52 -4.64 -23.35
CA ILE A 139 -3.92 -4.56 -24.69
C ILE A 139 -3.37 -5.94 -25.04
N GLN A 140 -3.79 -6.50 -26.18
CA GLN A 140 -3.30 -7.77 -26.68
C GLN A 140 -2.29 -7.56 -27.83
N GLY A 141 -1.35 -8.51 -28.01
CA GLY A 141 -0.37 -8.51 -29.09
C GLY A 141 1.03 -8.07 -28.69
N VAL A 142 1.91 -7.90 -29.67
CA VAL A 142 3.34 -7.54 -29.47
C VAL A 142 3.52 -6.20 -28.74
N GLY A 143 2.61 -5.25 -28.95
CA GLY A 143 2.58 -3.97 -28.24
C GLY A 143 2.35 -4.13 -26.74
N ALA A 144 1.54 -5.11 -26.34
CA ALA A 144 1.25 -5.42 -24.93
C ALA A 144 2.50 -5.90 -24.18
N GLN A 145 3.35 -6.72 -24.79
CA GLN A 145 4.57 -7.20 -24.15
C GLN A 145 5.54 -6.04 -23.83
N ARG A 146 5.70 -5.13 -24.77
CA ARG A 146 6.52 -3.92 -24.57
C ARG A 146 5.92 -3.02 -23.47
N PHE A 147 4.62 -2.76 -23.52
CA PHE A 147 3.93 -1.99 -22.49
C PHE A 147 4.09 -2.64 -21.11
N ASN A 148 3.84 -3.95 -21.00
CA ASN A 148 3.97 -4.69 -19.75
C ASN A 148 5.40 -4.63 -19.18
N SER A 149 6.43 -4.66 -20.03
CA SER A 149 7.82 -4.51 -19.59
C SER A 149 8.09 -3.12 -19.01
N HIS A 150 7.62 -2.06 -19.64
CA HIS A 150 7.74 -0.70 -19.12
C HIS A 150 6.92 -0.48 -17.84
N HIS A 151 5.69 -1.02 -17.82
CA HIS A 151 4.80 -0.99 -16.68
C HIS A 151 5.43 -1.68 -15.45
N SER A 152 5.94 -2.92 -15.62
CA SER A 152 6.57 -3.67 -14.53
C SER A 152 7.78 -2.93 -13.95
N ARG A 153 8.60 -2.29 -14.79
CA ARG A 153 9.73 -1.46 -14.31
C ARG A 153 9.28 -0.32 -13.43
N ALA A 154 8.25 0.41 -13.85
CA ALA A 154 7.73 1.52 -13.06
C ALA A 154 7.05 1.03 -11.79
N ARG A 155 6.25 -0.04 -11.87
CA ARG A 155 5.51 -0.59 -10.73
C ARG A 155 6.42 -1.22 -9.67
N SER A 156 7.56 -1.80 -10.07
CA SER A 156 8.49 -2.44 -9.12
C SER A 156 8.99 -1.51 -8.00
N ILE A 157 8.76 -0.21 -8.10
CA ILE A 157 9.11 0.75 -7.03
C ILE A 157 8.31 0.48 -5.75
N ILE A 158 7.01 0.12 -5.85
CA ILE A 158 6.19 -0.18 -4.65
C ILE A 158 6.66 -1.47 -3.98
N GLU A 159 7.07 -2.48 -4.75
CA GLU A 159 7.62 -3.73 -4.20
C GLU A 159 8.93 -3.45 -3.42
N ARG A 160 9.79 -2.57 -3.97
CA ARG A 160 11.02 -2.12 -3.30
C ARG A 160 10.71 -1.32 -2.03
N ALA A 161 9.71 -0.42 -2.08
CA ALA A 161 9.27 0.35 -0.92
C ALA A 161 8.80 -0.57 0.21
N PHE A 162 7.98 -1.58 -0.09
CA PHE A 162 7.60 -2.59 0.89
C PHE A 162 8.80 -3.42 1.39
N GLY A 163 9.75 -3.74 0.52
CA GLY A 163 10.99 -4.41 0.92
C GLY A 163 11.78 -3.59 1.95
N MET A 164 11.99 -2.31 1.69
CA MET A 164 12.67 -1.39 2.62
C MET A 164 11.90 -1.25 3.94
N MET A 165 10.58 -1.10 3.89
CA MET A 165 9.73 -1.03 5.07
C MET A 165 9.84 -2.30 5.92
N LYS A 166 9.76 -3.49 5.31
CA LYS A 166 9.89 -4.77 6.02
C LYS A 166 11.26 -4.94 6.67
N THR A 167 12.31 -4.51 6.00
CA THR A 167 13.68 -4.56 6.54
C THR A 167 13.85 -3.61 7.72
N ARG A 168 13.26 -2.42 7.66
CA ARG A 168 13.36 -1.42 8.73
C ARG A 168 12.50 -1.77 9.94
N PHE A 169 11.29 -2.27 9.72
CA PHE A 169 10.31 -2.57 10.76
C PHE A 169 10.11 -4.08 10.96
N GLN A 170 11.21 -4.81 11.12
CA GLN A 170 11.21 -6.28 11.22
C GLN A 170 10.27 -6.80 12.31
N ALA A 171 10.16 -6.11 13.45
CA ALA A 171 9.26 -6.50 14.54
C ALA A 171 7.78 -6.60 14.12
N ILE A 172 7.37 -5.83 13.10
CA ILE A 172 5.98 -5.86 12.58
C ILE A 172 5.78 -6.99 11.56
N PHE A 173 6.84 -7.40 10.84
CA PHE A 173 6.71 -8.26 9.67
C PHE A 173 7.26 -9.69 9.86
N LEU A 174 8.19 -9.91 10.80
CA LEU A 174 8.80 -11.24 11.02
C LEU A 174 7.93 -12.16 11.89
N GLN A 175 7.17 -11.58 12.83
CA GLN A 175 6.28 -12.32 13.72
C GLN A 175 4.85 -11.80 13.60
N ALA A 176 3.88 -12.58 14.11
CA ALA A 176 2.52 -12.11 14.21
C ALA A 176 2.42 -10.98 15.26
N LEU A 177 1.76 -9.89 14.90
CA LEU A 177 1.47 -8.84 15.85
C LEU A 177 0.52 -9.37 16.92
N GLU A 178 0.98 -9.36 18.17
CA GLU A 178 0.23 -9.81 19.34
C GLU A 178 -0.50 -8.65 20.03
N VAL A 179 -1.09 -7.77 19.27
CA VAL A 179 -1.98 -6.71 19.74
C VAL A 179 -3.41 -7.03 19.36
N HIS A 180 -4.37 -6.41 20.03
CA HIS A 180 -5.78 -6.60 19.67
C HIS A 180 -6.01 -6.20 18.22
N HIS A 181 -6.75 -6.98 17.44
CA HIS A 181 -6.90 -6.79 15.99
C HIS A 181 -7.41 -5.39 15.60
N THR A 182 -8.23 -4.73 16.44
CA THR A 182 -8.69 -3.35 16.24
C THR A 182 -7.58 -2.31 16.38
N PHE A 183 -6.48 -2.63 17.08
CA PHE A 183 -5.33 -1.74 17.25
C PHE A 183 -4.23 -1.97 16.19
N VAL A 184 -4.26 -3.09 15.49
CA VAL A 184 -3.30 -3.42 14.42
C VAL A 184 -3.20 -2.31 13.35
N PRO A 185 -4.31 -1.74 12.83
CA PRO A 185 -4.23 -0.65 11.86
C PRO A 185 -3.43 0.55 12.37
N HIS A 186 -3.58 0.91 13.65
CA HIS A 186 -2.82 2.03 14.25
C HIS A 186 -1.32 1.74 14.27
N VAL A 187 -0.93 0.51 14.68
CA VAL A 187 0.49 0.10 14.73
C VAL A 187 1.14 0.11 13.34
N ILE A 188 0.41 -0.31 12.31
CA ILE A 188 0.96 -0.38 10.94
C ILE A 188 1.05 1.01 10.30
N THR A 189 0.15 1.94 10.67
CA THR A 189 0.10 3.28 10.09
C THR A 189 0.89 4.33 10.86
N ALA A 190 1.34 4.03 12.06
CA ALA A 190 2.28 4.85 12.82
C ALA A 190 3.71 4.71 12.29
#